data_1a86644cbfa8c622e01a5f70685cde5a
#
_entry.id   1a86644cbfa8c622e01a5f70685cde5a
#
_cell.length_a   1.000
_cell.length_b   1.000
_cell.length_c   1.000
_cell.angle_alpha   90.00
_cell.angle_beta   90.00
_cell.angle_gamma   90.00
#
_symmetry.space_group_name_H-M   'P 1'
#
loop_
_entity.id
_entity.type
_entity.pdbx_description
1 polymer ?
#
loop_
_entity_poly.entity_id
_entity_poly.type
_entity_poly.pdbx_seq_one_letter_code
_entity_poly.pdbx_strand_id
1 'polypeptide(L)'
;MQRAWQKMLSGRRLDIINPSPLDIEIEDIAHGLAFQARWNGQTRGKYVFSVANHSILVWNILLLEYPKIKKKWQLISLLHDAPEYVIGDMISPVKKQIGNSYIDLEKKLQEAIHIRFGLPAIIPRNIKSKIKIADRKAAWIEATEIAGFDLKEANKYFLEPDQIIIKKCKIVLKDPLKTREEFLNIYKILDQ
;
A
#
# COMPACT_ATOMS: atom_id res chain seq x y z
N MET A 1 -30.81 -4.78 -11.48
CA MET A 1 -29.51 -4.11 -11.64
C MET A 1 -28.50 -4.84 -10.77
N GLN A 2 -27.35 -5.28 -11.32
CA GLN A 2 -26.34 -5.99 -10.54
C GLN A 2 -25.67 -5.02 -9.58
N ARG A 3 -25.45 -5.44 -8.32
CA ARG A 3 -24.79 -4.62 -7.29
C ARG A 3 -23.32 -4.40 -7.64
N ALA A 4 -22.90 -3.13 -7.84
CA ALA A 4 -21.53 -2.73 -8.16
C ALA A 4 -20.90 -1.87 -7.04
N TRP A 5 -21.47 -1.85 -5.84
CA TRP A 5 -21.02 -1.04 -4.71
C TRP A 5 -20.79 -1.87 -3.45
N GLN A 6 -19.92 -1.38 -2.59
CA GLN A 6 -19.64 -1.91 -1.26
C GLN A 6 -20.10 -0.92 -0.17
N LYS A 7 -20.70 -1.44 0.90
CA LYS A 7 -20.97 -0.67 2.12
C LYS A 7 -19.67 -0.61 2.95
N MET A 8 -19.25 0.61 3.25
CA MET A 8 -18.06 0.89 4.05
C MET A 8 -18.42 1.06 5.52
N LEU A 9 -17.45 0.93 6.44
CA LEU A 9 -17.66 1.11 7.89
C LEU A 9 -18.06 2.54 8.25
N SER A 10 -17.58 3.56 7.51
CA SER A 10 -18.01 4.95 7.62
C SER A 10 -19.49 5.17 7.32
N GLY A 11 -20.18 4.17 6.77
CA GLY A 11 -21.55 4.27 6.28
C GLY A 11 -21.67 4.67 4.81
N ARG A 12 -20.58 5.02 4.13
CA ARG A 12 -20.56 5.33 2.71
C ARG A 12 -20.93 4.11 1.87
N ARG A 13 -21.36 4.36 0.64
CA ARG A 13 -21.53 3.34 -0.41
C ARG A 13 -20.56 3.66 -1.53
N LEU A 14 -19.47 2.94 -1.58
CA LEU A 14 -18.48 3.11 -2.63
C LEU A 14 -18.90 2.31 -3.86
N ASP A 15 -19.14 2.98 -4.99
CA ASP A 15 -19.24 2.33 -6.29
C ASP A 15 -17.83 1.90 -6.73
N ILE A 16 -17.64 0.59 -6.93
CA ILE A 16 -16.33 0.02 -7.25
C ILE A 16 -15.98 0.24 -8.73
N ILE A 17 -16.97 0.27 -9.60
CA ILE A 17 -16.78 0.40 -11.05
C ILE A 17 -16.57 1.87 -11.46
N ASN A 18 -17.28 2.78 -10.78
CA ASN A 18 -17.21 4.23 -11.01
C ASN A 18 -17.04 4.96 -9.67
N PRO A 19 -15.86 4.85 -9.03
CA PRO A 19 -15.64 5.39 -7.70
C PRO A 19 -15.72 6.92 -7.69
N SER A 20 -16.54 7.46 -6.77
CA SER A 20 -16.60 8.89 -6.49
C SER A 20 -15.59 9.25 -5.39
N PRO A 21 -14.78 10.31 -5.55
CA PRO A 21 -13.92 10.80 -4.47
C PRO A 21 -14.69 11.16 -3.19
N LEU A 22 -15.97 11.53 -3.30
CA LEU A 22 -16.82 11.89 -2.15
C LEU A 22 -17.24 10.69 -1.30
N ASP A 23 -17.12 9.49 -1.82
CA ASP A 23 -17.47 8.25 -1.11
C ASP A 23 -16.26 7.56 -0.45
N ILE A 24 -15.08 8.22 -0.50
CA ILE A 24 -13.82 7.69 0.01
C ILE A 24 -13.48 8.39 1.33
N GLU A 25 -13.25 7.61 2.39
CA GLU A 25 -12.81 8.09 3.70
C GLU A 25 -11.50 7.40 4.10
N ILE A 26 -10.59 8.17 4.72
CA ILE A 26 -9.27 7.66 5.11
C ILE A 26 -9.37 6.56 6.17
N GLU A 27 -10.38 6.63 7.03
CA GLU A 27 -10.66 5.63 8.07
C GLU A 27 -11.01 4.27 7.47
N ASP A 28 -11.76 4.26 6.36
CA ASP A 28 -12.12 3.03 5.64
C ASP A 28 -10.88 2.43 4.95
N ILE A 29 -10.06 3.29 4.31
CA ILE A 29 -8.79 2.86 3.69
C ILE A 29 -7.88 2.26 4.76
N ALA A 30 -7.60 2.99 5.84
CA ALA A 30 -6.72 2.53 6.91
C ALA A 30 -7.20 1.22 7.54
N HIS A 31 -8.52 1.07 7.74
CA HIS A 31 -9.10 -0.16 8.25
C HIS A 31 -8.94 -1.31 7.26
N GLY A 32 -9.38 -1.14 6.02
CA GLY A 32 -9.28 -2.18 5.00
C GLY A 32 -7.85 -2.67 4.80
N LEU A 33 -6.90 -1.74 4.64
CA LEU A 33 -5.49 -2.08 4.47
C LEU A 33 -4.88 -2.76 5.70
N ALA A 34 -5.30 -2.39 6.92
CA ALA A 34 -4.78 -3.01 8.14
C ALA A 34 -5.25 -4.46 8.33
N PHE A 35 -6.41 -4.82 7.78
CA PHE A 35 -6.97 -6.17 7.85
C PHE A 35 -6.73 -7.00 6.58
N GLN A 36 -6.23 -6.39 5.51
CA GLN A 36 -5.86 -7.08 4.28
C GLN A 36 -4.46 -7.69 4.42
N ALA A 37 -4.39 -9.03 4.42
CA ALA A 37 -3.12 -9.75 4.50
C ALA A 37 -2.33 -9.64 3.18
N ARG A 38 -1.03 -9.34 3.25
CA ARG A 38 -0.09 -9.52 2.13
C ARG A 38 0.40 -10.98 2.08
N TRP A 39 1.00 -11.34 0.95
CA TRP A 39 1.53 -12.70 0.72
C TRP A 39 0.47 -13.78 0.92
N ASN A 40 -0.81 -13.47 0.67
CA ASN A 40 -1.96 -14.35 0.95
C ASN A 40 -1.93 -14.92 2.39
N GLY A 41 -1.42 -14.15 3.36
CA GLY A 41 -1.26 -14.59 4.74
C GLY A 41 -0.15 -15.61 4.99
N GLN A 42 0.66 -15.96 3.97
CA GLN A 42 1.77 -16.93 4.08
C GLN A 42 3.02 -16.24 4.68
N THR A 43 2.88 -15.67 5.87
CA THR A 43 3.94 -15.00 6.61
C THR A 43 4.09 -15.56 8.01
N ARG A 44 5.33 -15.56 8.53
CA ARG A 44 5.63 -16.01 9.90
C ARG A 44 5.20 -14.94 10.90
N GLY A 45 4.76 -15.35 12.10
CA GLY A 45 4.49 -14.48 13.22
C GLY A 45 3.09 -14.61 13.78
N LYS A 46 2.80 -13.86 14.87
CA LYS A 46 1.51 -13.91 15.58
C LYS A 46 0.39 -13.19 14.83
N TYR A 47 0.73 -12.12 14.13
CA TYR A 47 -0.20 -11.30 13.37
C TYR A 47 0.15 -11.36 11.89
N VAL A 48 -0.83 -11.20 11.03
CA VAL A 48 -0.61 -11.08 9.59
C VAL A 48 0.20 -9.81 9.28
N PHE A 49 1.07 -9.88 8.29
CA PHE A 49 1.66 -8.69 7.71
C PHE A 49 0.66 -8.10 6.70
N SER A 50 0.15 -6.92 7.01
CA SER A 50 -0.93 -6.30 6.25
C SER A 50 -0.43 -5.33 5.18
N VAL A 51 -1.32 -4.96 4.25
CA VAL A 51 -1.04 -3.91 3.25
C VAL A 51 -0.73 -2.57 3.92
N ALA A 52 -1.36 -2.26 5.07
CA ALA A 52 -1.01 -1.06 5.84
C ALA A 52 0.42 -1.12 6.39
N ASN A 53 0.90 -2.28 6.88
CA ASN A 53 2.29 -2.46 7.29
C ASN A 53 3.25 -2.21 6.13
N HIS A 54 2.95 -2.77 4.96
CA HIS A 54 3.71 -2.56 3.73
C HIS A 54 3.76 -1.08 3.33
N SER A 55 2.61 -0.41 3.30
CA SER A 55 2.53 1.01 2.94
C SER A 55 3.36 1.89 3.87
N ILE A 56 3.34 1.62 5.17
CA ILE A 56 4.20 2.30 6.16
C ILE A 56 5.68 2.00 5.90
N LEU A 57 6.03 0.75 5.59
CA LEU A 57 7.40 0.35 5.26
C LEU A 57 7.90 1.07 4.00
N VAL A 58 7.10 1.12 2.94
CA VAL A 58 7.44 1.84 1.69
C VAL A 58 7.64 3.32 1.94
N TRP A 59 6.77 3.97 2.72
CA TRP A 59 6.92 5.36 3.12
C TRP A 59 8.22 5.60 3.91
N ASN A 60 8.55 4.75 4.88
CA ASN A 60 9.79 4.83 5.66
C ASN A 60 11.03 4.70 4.77
N ILE A 61 11.06 3.75 3.85
CA ILE A 61 12.17 3.56 2.91
C ILE A 61 12.31 4.79 2.01
N LEU A 62 11.20 5.31 1.49
CA LEU A 62 11.22 6.52 0.65
C LEU A 62 11.83 7.72 1.40
N LEU A 63 11.51 7.90 2.69
CA LEU A 63 12.08 8.97 3.51
C LEU A 63 13.57 8.79 3.78
N LEU A 64 14.05 7.57 3.99
CA LEU A 64 15.46 7.28 4.18
C LEU A 64 16.28 7.61 2.92
N GLU A 65 15.72 7.32 1.74
CA GLU A 65 16.38 7.60 0.45
C GLU A 65 16.25 9.06 0.02
N TYR A 66 15.12 9.70 0.35
CA TYR A 66 14.82 11.07 -0.09
C TYR A 66 14.31 11.94 1.07
N PRO A 67 15.17 12.30 2.05
CA PRO A 67 14.74 12.99 3.28
C PRO A 67 14.07 14.36 3.04
N LYS A 68 14.33 14.98 1.89
CA LYS A 68 13.75 16.29 1.51
C LYS A 68 12.55 16.16 0.54
N ILE A 69 12.00 14.97 0.36
CA ILE A 69 10.84 14.77 -0.52
C ILE A 69 9.61 15.50 0.05
N LYS A 70 8.85 16.18 -0.81
CA LYS A 70 7.68 16.97 -0.39
C LYS A 70 6.60 16.09 0.24
N LYS A 71 5.89 16.60 1.27
CA LYS A 71 4.80 15.89 1.99
C LYS A 71 3.80 15.22 1.05
N LYS A 72 3.32 15.91 0.00
CA LYS A 72 2.39 15.33 -0.97
C LYS A 72 2.90 14.06 -1.65
N TRP A 73 4.21 13.93 -1.88
CA TRP A 73 4.80 12.71 -2.47
C TRP A 73 4.99 11.61 -1.43
N GLN A 74 5.19 11.99 -0.16
CA GLN A 74 5.17 11.07 0.96
C GLN A 74 3.76 10.48 1.14
N LEU A 75 2.71 11.32 1.07
CA LEU A 75 1.32 10.87 1.16
C LEU A 75 0.97 9.93 0.00
N ILE A 76 1.42 10.21 -1.23
CA ILE A 76 1.25 9.29 -2.36
C ILE A 76 1.95 7.95 -2.11
N SER A 77 3.13 7.93 -1.47
CA SER A 77 3.78 6.67 -1.15
C SER A 77 3.06 5.88 -0.05
N LEU A 78 2.45 6.55 0.93
CA LEU A 78 1.61 5.91 1.93
C LEU A 78 0.33 5.31 1.30
N LEU A 79 -0.21 5.96 0.28
CA LEU A 79 -1.46 5.58 -0.40
C LEU A 79 -1.23 4.79 -1.70
N HIS A 80 0.00 4.30 -1.98
CA HIS A 80 0.32 3.73 -3.30
C HIS A 80 -0.47 2.44 -3.62
N ASP A 81 -0.79 1.65 -2.60
CA ASP A 81 -1.61 0.44 -2.69
C ASP A 81 -3.00 0.66 -2.05
N ALA A 82 -3.43 1.92 -1.88
CA ALA A 82 -4.71 2.22 -1.26
C ALA A 82 -5.92 1.52 -1.91
N PRO A 83 -6.02 1.35 -3.25
CA PRO A 83 -7.13 0.60 -3.86
C PRO A 83 -7.36 -0.79 -3.26
N GLU A 84 -6.32 -1.43 -2.72
CA GLU A 84 -6.40 -2.78 -2.18
C GLU A 84 -7.32 -2.90 -0.95
N TYR A 85 -7.70 -1.78 -0.31
CA TYR A 85 -8.71 -1.80 0.78
C TYR A 85 -10.09 -2.32 0.33
N VAL A 86 -10.35 -2.32 -0.99
CA VAL A 86 -11.61 -2.76 -1.60
C VAL A 86 -11.42 -3.97 -2.50
N ILE A 87 -10.36 -3.95 -3.34
CA ILE A 87 -10.13 -4.98 -4.35
C ILE A 87 -9.20 -6.10 -3.87
N GLY A 88 -8.59 -5.94 -2.69
CA GLY A 88 -7.68 -6.90 -2.09
C GLY A 88 -6.27 -6.88 -2.66
N ASP A 89 -5.29 -7.35 -1.87
CA ASP A 89 -3.91 -7.57 -2.34
C ASP A 89 -3.86 -8.81 -3.24
N MET A 90 -3.62 -8.58 -4.50
CA MET A 90 -3.51 -9.64 -5.49
C MET A 90 -2.05 -9.82 -5.91
N ILE A 91 -1.51 -11.02 -5.70
CA ILE A 91 -0.13 -11.32 -6.09
C ILE A 91 0.10 -11.15 -7.59
N SER A 92 1.29 -10.68 -7.96
CA SER A 92 1.65 -10.35 -9.35
C SER A 92 1.38 -11.44 -10.38
N PRO A 93 1.57 -12.75 -10.12
CA PRO A 93 1.22 -13.80 -11.07
C PRO A 93 -0.27 -13.82 -11.41
N VAL A 94 -1.15 -13.61 -10.41
CA VAL A 94 -2.61 -13.59 -10.60
C VAL A 94 -3.05 -12.32 -11.32
N LYS A 95 -2.51 -11.15 -10.95
CA LYS A 95 -2.77 -9.88 -11.67
C LYS A 95 -2.50 -10.02 -13.18
N LYS A 96 -1.41 -10.71 -13.56
CA LYS A 96 -1.06 -10.95 -14.97
C LYS A 96 -2.09 -11.84 -15.69
N GLN A 97 -2.70 -12.80 -15.02
CA GLN A 97 -3.68 -13.70 -15.62
C GLN A 97 -5.05 -13.04 -15.81
N ILE A 98 -5.49 -12.20 -14.85
CA ILE A 98 -6.76 -11.47 -14.93
C ILE A 98 -6.72 -10.38 -16.03
N GLY A 99 -5.53 -9.79 -16.25
CA GLY A 99 -5.31 -8.85 -17.34
C GLY A 99 -5.83 -7.42 -17.07
N ASN A 100 -6.17 -6.71 -18.17
CA ASN A 100 -6.40 -5.26 -18.14
C ASN A 100 -7.60 -4.83 -17.30
N SER A 101 -8.65 -5.63 -17.19
CA SER A 101 -9.86 -5.26 -16.43
C SER A 101 -9.57 -4.96 -14.96
N TYR A 102 -8.67 -5.73 -14.35
CA TYR A 102 -8.25 -5.47 -12.97
C TYR A 102 -7.40 -4.21 -12.87
N ILE A 103 -6.46 -4.03 -13.80
CA ILE A 103 -5.56 -2.86 -13.84
C ILE A 103 -6.36 -1.56 -14.02
N ASP A 104 -7.38 -1.58 -14.89
CA ASP A 104 -8.24 -0.42 -15.13
C ASP A 104 -9.07 -0.08 -13.88
N LEU A 105 -9.57 -1.09 -13.17
CA LEU A 105 -10.30 -0.90 -11.92
C LEU A 105 -9.40 -0.31 -10.83
N GLU A 106 -8.23 -0.90 -10.61
CA GLU A 106 -7.22 -0.41 -9.66
C GLU A 106 -6.85 1.05 -9.97
N LYS A 107 -6.63 1.38 -11.24
CA LYS A 107 -6.28 2.74 -11.68
C LYS A 107 -7.41 3.74 -11.38
N LYS A 108 -8.66 3.43 -11.69
CA LYS A 108 -9.81 4.31 -11.42
C LYS A 108 -9.95 4.58 -9.91
N LEU A 109 -9.84 3.54 -9.08
CA LEU A 109 -9.88 3.69 -7.63
C LEU A 109 -8.72 4.56 -7.13
N GLN A 110 -7.50 4.34 -7.63
CA GLN A 110 -6.33 5.13 -7.25
C GLN A 110 -6.49 6.60 -7.63
N GLU A 111 -7.01 6.91 -8.83
CA GLU A 111 -7.27 8.27 -9.27
C GLU A 111 -8.32 8.96 -8.39
N ALA A 112 -9.41 8.28 -8.05
CA ALA A 112 -10.45 8.79 -7.15
C ALA A 112 -9.91 9.05 -5.73
N ILE A 113 -9.08 8.14 -5.20
CA ILE A 113 -8.40 8.30 -3.90
C ILE A 113 -7.47 9.53 -3.94
N HIS A 114 -6.65 9.66 -4.98
CA HIS A 114 -5.76 10.82 -5.10
C HIS A 114 -6.54 12.14 -5.12
N ILE A 115 -7.61 12.23 -5.91
CA ILE A 115 -8.46 13.43 -6.00
C ILE A 115 -9.08 13.74 -4.63
N ARG A 116 -9.56 12.72 -3.90
CA ARG A 116 -10.15 12.88 -2.55
C ARG A 116 -9.22 13.59 -1.59
N PHE A 117 -7.92 13.29 -1.66
CA PHE A 117 -6.90 13.82 -0.76
C PHE A 117 -6.08 14.98 -1.38
N GLY A 118 -6.61 15.66 -2.39
CA GLY A 118 -5.96 16.83 -3.00
C GLY A 118 -4.64 16.52 -3.73
N LEU A 119 -4.45 15.25 -4.10
CA LEU A 119 -3.27 14.79 -4.80
C LEU A 119 -3.50 14.76 -6.32
N PRO A 120 -2.44 14.87 -7.14
CA PRO A 120 -2.59 14.75 -8.59
C PRO A 120 -3.07 13.34 -8.97
N ALA A 121 -4.11 13.25 -9.80
CA ALA A 121 -4.62 11.97 -10.31
C ALA A 121 -3.51 11.17 -11.02
N ILE A 122 -2.64 11.87 -11.77
CA ILE A 122 -1.50 11.26 -12.47
C ILE A 122 -0.20 11.69 -11.78
N ILE A 123 0.56 10.69 -11.31
CA ILE A 123 1.84 10.91 -10.63
C ILE A 123 2.95 11.14 -11.66
N PRO A 124 3.83 12.15 -11.48
CA PRO A 124 5.00 12.35 -12.33
C PRO A 124 5.90 11.09 -12.36
N ARG A 125 6.44 10.78 -13.54
CA ARG A 125 7.25 9.55 -13.75
C ARG A 125 8.40 9.39 -12.76
N ASN A 126 9.12 10.47 -12.45
CA ASN A 126 10.23 10.46 -11.51
C ASN A 126 9.78 10.13 -10.07
N ILE A 127 8.60 10.57 -9.64
CA ILE A 127 8.03 10.22 -8.33
C ILE A 127 7.55 8.78 -8.34
N LYS A 128 6.81 8.37 -9.38
CA LYS A 128 6.36 6.99 -9.54
C LYS A 128 7.53 5.99 -9.49
N SER A 129 8.65 6.32 -10.16
CA SER A 129 9.86 5.49 -10.14
C SER A 129 10.46 5.38 -8.73
N LYS A 130 10.53 6.47 -7.96
CA LYS A 130 11.05 6.46 -6.58
C LYS A 130 10.19 5.58 -5.66
N ILE A 131 8.86 5.72 -5.73
CA ILE A 131 7.95 4.89 -4.95
C ILE A 131 8.09 3.42 -5.35
N LYS A 132 8.17 3.12 -6.65
CA LYS A 132 8.34 1.74 -7.13
C LYS A 132 9.66 1.10 -6.70
N ILE A 133 10.74 1.88 -6.58
CA ILE A 133 12.00 1.41 -6.01
C ILE A 133 11.83 1.08 -4.53
N ALA A 134 11.22 1.98 -3.75
CA ALA A 134 10.96 1.76 -2.32
C ALA A 134 10.04 0.54 -2.09
N ASP A 135 8.98 0.37 -2.87
CA ASP A 135 8.08 -0.79 -2.88
C ASP A 135 8.86 -2.10 -3.12
N ARG A 136 9.71 -2.16 -4.15
CA ARG A 136 10.51 -3.35 -4.43
C ARG A 136 11.54 -3.66 -3.34
N LYS A 137 12.07 -2.64 -2.64
CA LYS A 137 12.95 -2.81 -1.48
C LYS A 137 12.16 -3.29 -0.26
N ALA A 138 10.96 -2.77 -0.04
CA ALA A 138 10.05 -3.26 1.00
C ALA A 138 9.73 -4.74 0.79
N ALA A 139 9.34 -5.13 -0.43
CA ALA A 139 9.06 -6.51 -0.77
C ALA A 139 10.28 -7.44 -0.56
N TRP A 140 11.52 -6.97 -0.74
CA TRP A 140 12.73 -7.73 -0.43
C TRP A 140 12.87 -7.99 1.07
N ILE A 141 12.64 -6.95 1.91
CA ILE A 141 12.69 -7.08 3.37
C ILE A 141 11.60 -8.06 3.84
N GLU A 142 10.37 -7.92 3.32
CA GLU A 142 9.26 -8.82 3.62
C GLU A 142 9.58 -10.27 3.25
N ALA A 143 10.10 -10.48 2.03
CA ALA A 143 10.45 -11.80 1.53
C ALA A 143 11.45 -12.50 2.45
N THR A 144 12.50 -11.80 2.87
CA THR A 144 13.60 -12.37 3.66
C THR A 144 13.28 -12.48 5.15
N GLU A 145 12.54 -11.53 5.73
CA GLU A 145 12.27 -11.54 7.17
C GLU A 145 11.05 -12.40 7.55
N ILE A 146 9.98 -12.41 6.72
CA ILE A 146 8.71 -13.03 7.13
C ILE A 146 8.10 -14.01 6.12
N ALA A 147 8.37 -13.88 4.82
CA ALA A 147 7.76 -14.74 3.79
C ALA A 147 8.60 -15.99 3.45
N GLY A 148 9.76 -16.18 4.09
CA GLY A 148 10.56 -17.42 4.02
C GLY A 148 11.45 -17.57 2.80
N PHE A 149 11.68 -16.51 2.03
CA PHE A 149 12.66 -16.51 0.93
C PHE A 149 14.09 -16.51 1.47
N ASP A 150 14.97 -17.27 0.84
CA ASP A 150 16.39 -17.07 1.05
C ASP A 150 16.92 -15.84 0.28
N LEU A 151 18.13 -15.38 0.61
CA LEU A 151 18.71 -14.18 -0.01
C LEU A 151 18.86 -14.31 -1.53
N LYS A 152 19.19 -15.49 -2.04
CA LYS A 152 19.38 -15.73 -3.47
C LYS A 152 18.06 -15.63 -4.23
N GLU A 153 17.00 -16.18 -3.67
CA GLU A 153 15.65 -16.09 -4.22
C GLU A 153 15.13 -14.64 -4.16
N ALA A 154 15.29 -13.96 -3.02
CA ALA A 154 14.86 -12.58 -2.84
C ALA A 154 15.56 -11.64 -3.85
N ASN A 155 16.88 -11.79 -4.05
CA ASN A 155 17.64 -10.99 -5.01
C ASN A 155 17.26 -11.24 -6.48
N LYS A 156 16.70 -12.40 -6.79
CA LYS A 156 16.20 -12.72 -8.12
C LYS A 156 14.91 -11.96 -8.48
N TYR A 157 14.03 -11.74 -7.51
CA TYR A 157 12.68 -11.22 -7.76
C TYR A 157 12.46 -9.77 -7.28
N PHE A 158 13.19 -9.35 -6.25
CA PHE A 158 13.02 -8.07 -5.59
C PHE A 158 14.30 -7.22 -5.69
N LEU A 159 14.32 -6.04 -5.09
CA LEU A 159 15.47 -5.14 -5.09
C LEU A 159 16.09 -5.11 -3.68
N GLU A 160 17.29 -5.62 -3.55
CA GLU A 160 18.03 -5.58 -2.28
C GLU A 160 18.25 -4.13 -1.82
N PRO A 161 17.84 -3.75 -0.61
CA PRO A 161 18.12 -2.45 -0.03
C PRO A 161 19.59 -2.34 0.45
N ASP A 162 20.06 -1.13 0.66
CA ASP A 162 21.33 -0.93 1.35
C ASP A 162 21.26 -1.33 2.85
N GLN A 163 22.43 -1.51 3.48
CA GLN A 163 22.54 -1.97 4.87
C GLN A 163 21.92 -1.00 5.89
N ILE A 164 21.82 0.29 5.56
CA ILE A 164 21.21 1.30 6.43
C ILE A 164 19.71 1.09 6.47
N ILE A 165 19.09 0.87 5.31
CA ILE A 165 17.66 0.59 5.19
C ILE A 165 17.32 -0.73 5.89
N ILE A 166 18.08 -1.80 5.65
CA ILE A 166 17.86 -3.12 6.28
C ILE A 166 17.89 -2.99 7.82
N LYS A 167 18.82 -2.22 8.37
CA LYS A 167 18.92 -2.02 9.83
C LYS A 167 17.79 -1.18 10.41
N LYS A 168 17.31 -0.16 9.66
CA LYS A 168 16.30 0.80 10.16
C LYS A 168 14.86 0.35 9.90
N CYS A 169 14.64 -0.49 8.91
CA CYS A 169 13.30 -0.92 8.44
C CYS A 169 12.98 -2.35 8.85
N LYS A 170 13.28 -2.73 10.09
CA LYS A 170 12.93 -4.04 10.64
C LYS A 170 11.42 -4.22 10.72
N ILE A 171 10.92 -5.39 10.31
CA ILE A 171 9.50 -5.72 10.40
C ILE A 171 9.12 -6.03 11.85
N VAL A 172 8.15 -5.29 12.36
CA VAL A 172 7.51 -5.57 13.66
C VAL A 172 6.04 -5.81 13.42
N LEU A 173 5.62 -7.07 13.56
CA LEU A 173 4.20 -7.44 13.41
C LEU A 173 3.40 -6.92 14.60
N LYS A 174 2.33 -6.19 14.31
CA LYS A 174 1.44 -5.55 15.28
C LYS A 174 0.01 -6.05 15.10
N ASP A 175 -0.79 -5.87 16.13
CA ASP A 175 -2.23 -6.01 16.02
C ASP A 175 -2.77 -5.09 14.91
N PRO A 176 -3.72 -5.56 14.05
CA PRO A 176 -4.25 -4.77 12.94
C PRO A 176 -4.80 -3.40 13.36
N LEU A 177 -5.45 -3.29 14.52
CA LEU A 177 -5.96 -2.00 15.01
C LEU A 177 -4.83 -1.03 15.34
N LYS A 178 -3.71 -1.51 15.90
CA LYS A 178 -2.52 -0.69 16.15
C LYS A 178 -1.86 -0.25 14.85
N THR A 179 -1.82 -1.12 13.85
CA THR A 179 -1.31 -0.76 12.52
C THR A 179 -2.21 0.28 11.84
N ARG A 180 -3.53 0.15 11.96
CA ARG A 180 -4.50 1.16 11.51
C ARG A 180 -4.24 2.52 12.16
N GLU A 181 -4.07 2.57 13.47
CA GLU A 181 -3.80 3.80 14.22
C GLU A 181 -2.48 4.46 13.75
N GLU A 182 -1.42 3.67 13.56
CA GLU A 182 -0.13 4.15 13.06
C GLU A 182 -0.28 4.76 11.65
N PHE A 183 -0.97 4.08 10.75
CA PHE A 183 -1.27 4.57 9.40
C PHE A 183 -2.01 5.92 9.45
N LEU A 184 -3.07 6.03 10.26
CA LEU A 184 -3.84 7.26 10.42
C LEU A 184 -3.01 8.40 11.04
N ASN A 185 -2.11 8.09 11.97
CA ASN A 185 -1.23 9.10 12.56
C ASN A 185 -0.23 9.65 11.54
N ILE A 186 0.34 8.78 10.69
CA ILE A 186 1.21 9.20 9.59
C ILE A 186 0.41 10.06 8.60
N TYR A 187 -0.79 9.61 8.20
CA TYR A 187 -1.66 10.37 7.33
C TYR A 187 -1.90 11.80 7.86
N LYS A 188 -2.30 11.95 9.13
CA LYS A 188 -2.56 13.26 9.77
C LYS A 188 -1.35 14.21 9.73
N ILE A 189 -0.12 13.67 9.83
CA ILE A 189 1.11 14.47 9.73
C ILE A 189 1.34 14.94 8.29
N LEU A 190 0.94 14.15 7.30
CA LEU A 190 1.19 14.41 5.88
C LEU A 190 0.11 15.27 5.23
N ASP A 191 -1.11 15.24 5.72
CA ASP A 191 -2.28 15.98 5.22
C ASP A 191 -2.32 17.45 5.67
N GLN A 192 -1.37 17.88 6.52
CA GLN A 192 -1.13 19.26 6.93
C GLN A 192 -0.29 19.98 5.87
#